data_324dda2acda390cb5d2fc2174f3a474c
#
_entry.id   324dda2acda390cb5d2fc2174f3a474c
#
_cell.length_a   1.000
_cell.length_b   1.000
_cell.length_c   1.000
_cell.angle_alpha   90.00
_cell.angle_beta   90.00
_cell.angle_gamma   90.00
#
_symmetry.space_group_name_H-M   'P 1'
#
loop_
_entity.id
_entity.type
_entity.pdbx_description
1 polymer ?
#
loop_
_entity_poly.entity_id
_entity_poly.type
_entity_poly.pdbx_seq_one_letter_code
_entity_poly.pdbx_strand_id
1 'polypeptide(L)'
;INELFEITRYHTNTVQLEKRQVDLYALLSQVIDDFYPVLSANGNTTQVSVDDNLFVMGDPEKLARVFNNLLKNAVAYSYPNTEISISAEKKDSDIIVVFKNYGVTIPAEQLSTIFEKFNRLDSARASNTGGAGLGLSIAKEIINLHGGKIIAKSSNETIVFIITLPCSS
;
A
#
# COMPACT_ATOMS: atom_id res chain seq x y z
N ILE A 1 -2.61 10.99 -15.81
CA ILE A 1 -1.69 11.95 -16.32
C ILE A 1 -0.52 12.11 -15.40
N ASN A 2 -0.81 12.11 -14.16
CA ASN A 2 0.19 12.48 -13.19
C ASN A 2 1.01 11.31 -12.73
N GLU A 3 0.50 10.09 -12.83
CA GLU A 3 1.23 8.93 -12.36
C GLU A 3 2.49 8.67 -13.18
N LEU A 4 2.40 8.77 -14.51
CA LEU A 4 3.58 8.57 -15.34
C LEU A 4 4.63 9.65 -15.10
N PHE A 5 4.19 10.90 -14.98
CA PHE A 5 5.09 12.01 -14.68
C PHE A 5 5.76 11.84 -13.32
N GLU A 6 5.01 11.41 -12.32
CA GLU A 6 5.56 11.19 -10.99
C GLU A 6 6.56 10.05 -10.95
N ILE A 7 6.33 8.95 -11.66
CA ILE A 7 7.26 7.85 -11.66
C ILE A 7 8.60 8.28 -12.27
N THR A 8 8.56 9.13 -13.29
CA THR A 8 9.78 9.67 -13.88
C THR A 8 10.55 10.50 -12.87
N ARG A 9 9.87 11.34 -12.10
CA ARG A 9 10.51 12.15 -11.06
C ARG A 9 11.18 11.29 -10.01
N TYR A 10 10.52 10.25 -9.53
CA TYR A 10 11.09 9.35 -8.51
C TYR A 10 12.32 8.62 -9.03
N HIS A 11 12.27 8.19 -10.28
CA HIS A 11 13.39 7.48 -10.88
C HIS A 11 14.60 8.36 -11.13
N THR A 12 14.41 9.64 -11.37
CA THR A 12 15.53 10.57 -11.58
C THR A 12 16.06 11.16 -10.27
N ASN A 13 15.50 10.74 -9.13
CA ASN A 13 15.91 11.25 -7.82
C ASN A 13 15.77 12.77 -7.69
N THR A 14 14.85 13.37 -8.46
CA THR A 14 14.60 14.79 -8.35
C THR A 14 13.60 15.12 -7.25
N VAL A 15 12.91 14.10 -6.71
CA VAL A 15 11.93 14.28 -5.65
C VAL A 15 12.65 14.28 -4.31
N GLN A 16 12.39 15.33 -3.54
CA GLN A 16 12.88 15.41 -2.18
C GLN A 16 11.70 15.24 -1.24
N LEU A 17 11.92 14.46 -0.19
CA LEU A 17 10.90 14.25 0.83
C LEU A 17 10.92 15.42 1.81
N GLU A 18 9.74 15.91 2.14
CA GLU A 18 9.59 16.87 3.23
C GLU A 18 9.35 16.08 4.51
N LYS A 19 10.43 15.59 5.09
CA LYS A 19 10.37 14.68 6.23
C LYS A 19 10.01 15.41 7.52
N ARG A 20 9.12 14.76 8.26
CA ARG A 20 8.76 15.15 9.61
C ARG A 20 8.39 13.89 10.37
N GLN A 21 8.20 14.01 11.67
CA GLN A 21 7.74 12.87 12.45
C GLN A 21 6.28 12.60 12.11
N VAL A 22 5.99 11.40 11.66
CA VAL A 22 4.65 10.99 11.23
C VAL A 22 4.11 9.97 12.21
N ASP A 23 2.90 10.24 12.72
CA ASP A 23 2.15 9.31 13.56
C ASP A 23 1.40 8.35 12.62
N LEU A 24 1.86 7.11 12.55
CA LEU A 24 1.28 6.14 11.62
C LEU A 24 -0.14 5.75 12.00
N TYR A 25 -0.47 5.72 13.29
CA TYR A 25 -1.84 5.44 13.69
C TYR A 25 -2.80 6.48 13.10
N ALA A 26 -2.45 7.75 13.27
CA ALA A 26 -3.30 8.83 12.76
C ALA A 26 -3.39 8.80 11.24
N LEU A 27 -2.26 8.57 10.57
CA LEU A 27 -2.23 8.55 9.11
C LEU A 27 -3.04 7.40 8.53
N LEU A 28 -2.84 6.18 9.05
CA LEU A 28 -3.59 5.02 8.57
C LEU A 28 -5.08 5.16 8.85
N SER A 29 -5.43 5.67 10.02
CA SER A 29 -6.83 5.89 10.36
C SER A 29 -7.50 6.86 9.38
N GLN A 30 -6.82 7.94 9.04
CA GLN A 30 -7.35 8.92 8.09
C GLN A 30 -7.54 8.32 6.70
N VAL A 31 -6.54 7.57 6.24
CA VAL A 31 -6.61 6.92 4.92
C VAL A 31 -7.78 5.93 4.85
N ILE A 32 -7.95 5.14 5.90
CA ILE A 32 -9.03 4.16 5.95
C ILE A 32 -10.39 4.85 5.96
N ASP A 33 -10.53 5.91 6.75
CA ASP A 33 -11.78 6.67 6.81
C ASP A 33 -12.12 7.29 5.45
N ASP A 34 -11.13 7.86 4.79
CA ASP A 34 -11.32 8.47 3.46
C ASP A 34 -11.73 7.42 2.42
N PHE A 35 -11.32 6.18 2.62
CA PHE A 35 -11.59 5.10 1.67
C PHE A 35 -12.90 4.37 1.95
N TYR A 36 -13.60 4.74 3.01
CA TYR A 36 -14.82 4.04 3.43
C TYR A 36 -15.89 3.91 2.33
N PRO A 37 -16.16 4.95 1.52
CA PRO A 37 -17.15 4.79 0.46
C PRO A 37 -16.80 3.69 -0.55
N VAL A 38 -15.53 3.54 -0.88
CA VAL A 38 -15.08 2.51 -1.82
C VAL A 38 -15.18 1.13 -1.19
N LEU A 39 -14.77 1.00 0.07
CA LEU A 39 -14.88 -0.26 0.81
C LEU A 39 -16.34 -0.68 0.91
N SER A 40 -17.20 0.23 1.30
CA SER A 40 -18.61 -0.02 1.47
C SER A 40 -19.28 -0.46 0.16
N ALA A 41 -18.93 0.19 -0.94
CA ALA A 41 -19.48 -0.14 -2.26
C ALA A 41 -19.17 -1.57 -2.68
N ASN A 42 -18.01 -2.10 -2.27
CA ASN A 42 -17.62 -3.49 -2.56
C ASN A 42 -18.02 -4.45 -1.45
N GLY A 43 -18.67 -3.96 -0.40
CA GLY A 43 -19.07 -4.78 0.74
C GLY A 43 -17.90 -5.21 1.62
N ASN A 44 -16.75 -4.56 1.51
CA ASN A 44 -15.60 -4.90 2.33
C ASN A 44 -15.73 -4.28 3.71
N THR A 45 -15.39 -5.07 4.73
CA THR A 45 -15.22 -4.57 6.09
C THR A 45 -13.73 -4.48 6.36
N THR A 46 -13.34 -3.74 7.39
CA THR A 46 -11.94 -3.63 7.76
C THR A 46 -11.70 -4.16 9.17
N GLN A 47 -10.58 -4.82 9.34
CA GLN A 47 -10.05 -5.21 10.64
C GLN A 47 -8.75 -4.45 10.83
N VAL A 48 -8.76 -3.49 11.73
CA VAL A 48 -7.61 -2.60 11.93
C VAL A 48 -6.96 -2.89 13.28
N SER A 49 -5.68 -3.17 13.25
CA SER A 49 -4.88 -3.47 14.46
C SER A 49 -3.57 -2.70 14.36
N VAL A 50 -3.59 -1.46 14.80
CA VAL A 50 -2.43 -0.57 14.72
C VAL A 50 -2.04 -0.15 16.11
N ASP A 51 -0.78 -0.42 16.48
CA ASP A 51 -0.27 -0.02 17.79
C ASP A 51 -0.18 1.48 17.92
N ASP A 52 -0.33 1.97 19.14
CA ASP A 52 -0.08 3.38 19.46
C ASP A 52 1.41 3.68 19.42
N ASN A 53 1.76 4.94 19.28
CA ASN A 53 3.14 5.41 19.36
C ASN A 53 4.07 4.83 18.29
N LEU A 54 3.53 4.65 17.08
CA LEU A 54 4.32 4.27 15.92
C LEU A 54 4.66 5.53 15.13
N PHE A 55 5.93 5.91 15.15
CA PHE A 55 6.37 7.13 14.47
C PHE A 55 7.49 6.83 13.50
N VAL A 56 7.41 7.43 12.32
CA VAL A 56 8.47 7.37 11.33
C VAL A 56 8.86 8.78 10.92
N MET A 57 10.12 8.96 10.53
CA MET A 57 10.54 10.19 9.87
C MET A 57 10.24 10.04 8.40
N GLY A 58 9.26 10.76 7.92
CA GLY A 58 8.83 10.61 6.54
C GLY A 58 7.99 11.77 6.07
N ASP A 59 7.57 11.65 4.82
CA ASP A 59 6.71 12.63 4.17
C ASP A 59 5.27 12.15 4.28
N PRO A 60 4.42 12.77 5.08
CA PRO A 60 3.07 12.26 5.31
C PRO A 60 2.21 12.22 4.05
N GLU A 61 2.37 13.16 3.12
CA GLU A 61 1.60 13.13 1.89
C GLU A 61 2.01 11.96 1.01
N LYS A 62 3.30 11.68 0.92
CA LYS A 62 3.81 10.56 0.14
C LYS A 62 3.43 9.23 0.76
N LEU A 63 3.54 9.11 2.09
CA LEU A 63 3.14 7.89 2.78
C LEU A 63 1.63 7.65 2.65
N ALA A 64 0.82 8.71 2.73
CA ALA A 64 -0.62 8.58 2.51
C ALA A 64 -0.90 8.03 1.11
N ARG A 65 -0.15 8.46 0.13
CA ARG A 65 -0.30 7.95 -1.24
C ARG A 65 0.00 6.46 -1.33
N VAL A 66 1.04 5.99 -0.62
CA VAL A 66 1.35 4.57 -0.55
C VAL A 66 0.17 3.79 0.01
N PHE A 67 -0.36 4.23 1.16
CA PHE A 67 -1.44 3.51 1.82
C PHE A 67 -2.74 3.57 1.01
N ASN A 68 -3.03 4.69 0.36
CA ASN A 68 -4.16 4.79 -0.56
C ASN A 68 -4.02 3.79 -1.71
N ASN A 69 -2.84 3.69 -2.30
CA ASN A 69 -2.58 2.75 -3.38
C ASN A 69 -2.76 1.31 -2.93
N LEU A 70 -2.31 0.98 -1.72
CA LEU A 70 -2.47 -0.38 -1.20
C LEU A 70 -3.92 -0.70 -0.89
N LEU A 71 -4.69 0.23 -0.34
CA LEU A 71 -6.11 0.01 -0.12
C LEU A 71 -6.87 -0.15 -1.42
N LYS A 72 -6.55 0.67 -2.41
CA LYS A 72 -7.15 0.57 -3.73
C LYS A 72 -6.92 -0.81 -4.34
N ASN A 73 -5.69 -1.31 -4.23
CA ASN A 73 -5.37 -2.64 -4.72
C ASN A 73 -6.04 -3.73 -3.89
N ALA A 74 -6.11 -3.56 -2.57
CA ALA A 74 -6.77 -4.55 -1.72
C ALA A 74 -8.24 -4.70 -2.11
N VAL A 75 -8.94 -3.61 -2.38
CA VAL A 75 -10.33 -3.68 -2.84
C VAL A 75 -10.42 -4.32 -4.23
N ALA A 76 -9.53 -3.91 -5.15
CA ALA A 76 -9.56 -4.41 -6.52
C ALA A 76 -9.32 -5.92 -6.60
N TYR A 77 -8.47 -6.45 -5.72
CA TYR A 77 -8.15 -7.88 -5.72
C TYR A 77 -9.04 -8.70 -4.81
N SER A 78 -9.82 -8.07 -3.94
CA SER A 78 -10.61 -8.80 -2.96
C SER A 78 -11.90 -9.36 -3.55
N TYR A 79 -12.33 -10.47 -2.99
CA TYR A 79 -13.70 -10.92 -3.22
C TYR A 79 -14.65 -9.92 -2.57
N PRO A 80 -15.81 -9.65 -3.18
CA PRO A 80 -16.81 -8.81 -2.54
C PRO A 80 -17.24 -9.38 -1.18
N ASN A 81 -17.63 -8.50 -0.29
CA ASN A 81 -18.19 -8.89 1.02
C ASN A 81 -17.20 -9.66 1.90
N THR A 82 -15.91 -9.35 1.77
CA THR A 82 -14.87 -9.95 2.59
C THR A 82 -14.16 -8.88 3.41
N GLU A 83 -13.40 -9.33 4.40
CA GLU A 83 -12.67 -8.46 5.30
C GLU A 83 -11.29 -8.11 4.72
N ILE A 84 -10.89 -6.86 4.90
CA ILE A 84 -9.52 -6.42 4.61
C ILE A 84 -8.87 -6.10 5.94
N SER A 85 -7.72 -6.72 6.21
CA SER A 85 -6.99 -6.52 7.46
C SER A 85 -5.85 -5.52 7.24
N ILE A 86 -5.72 -4.57 8.14
CA ILE A 86 -4.63 -3.60 8.15
C ILE A 86 -4.02 -3.61 9.54
N SER A 87 -2.73 -3.89 9.61
CA SER A 87 -2.03 -3.91 10.89
C SER A 87 -0.72 -3.15 10.80
N ALA A 88 -0.26 -2.65 11.94
CA ALA A 88 1.05 -2.02 12.03
C ALA A 88 1.58 -2.23 13.44
N GLU A 89 2.82 -2.67 13.53
CA GLU A 89 3.48 -2.92 14.81
C GLU A 89 4.96 -2.61 14.73
N LYS A 90 5.55 -2.34 15.88
CA LYS A 90 6.98 -2.15 15.97
C LYS A 90 7.65 -3.51 16.18
N LYS A 91 8.69 -3.78 15.41
CA LYS A 91 9.49 -4.98 15.54
C LYS A 91 10.95 -4.60 15.44
N ASP A 92 11.65 -4.70 16.56
CA ASP A 92 13.05 -4.26 16.68
C ASP A 92 13.15 -2.75 16.38
N SER A 93 13.94 -2.36 15.39
CA SER A 93 14.09 -0.97 15.00
C SER A 93 13.20 -0.57 13.84
N ASP A 94 12.31 -1.46 13.41
CA ASP A 94 11.44 -1.22 12.27
C ASP A 94 9.97 -1.21 12.66
N ILE A 95 9.16 -0.63 11.78
CA ILE A 95 7.70 -0.75 11.85
C ILE A 95 7.27 -1.60 10.66
N ILE A 96 6.43 -2.58 10.93
CA ILE A 96 5.91 -3.49 9.92
C ILE A 96 4.43 -3.16 9.71
N VAL A 97 4.07 -2.77 8.50
CA VAL A 97 2.68 -2.48 8.13
C VAL A 97 2.21 -3.56 7.15
N VAL A 98 1.07 -4.17 7.44
CA VAL A 98 0.55 -5.29 6.64
C VAL A 98 -0.85 -4.97 6.16
N PHE A 99 -1.06 -5.14 4.86
CA PHE A 99 -2.40 -5.08 4.23
C PHE A 99 -2.70 -6.47 3.70
N LYS A 100 -3.80 -7.07 4.15
CA LYS A 100 -4.18 -8.42 3.74
C LYS A 100 -5.62 -8.43 3.25
N ASN A 101 -5.85 -9.07 2.10
CA ASN A 101 -7.20 -9.27 1.61
C ASN A 101 -7.38 -10.72 1.13
N TYR A 102 -8.63 -11.11 1.00
CA TYR A 102 -9.02 -12.41 0.44
C TYR A 102 -9.39 -12.23 -1.02
N GLY A 103 -8.75 -12.99 -1.88
CA GLY A 103 -8.98 -12.91 -3.32
C GLY A 103 -8.28 -14.04 -4.03
N VAL A 104 -8.37 -14.04 -5.36
CA VAL A 104 -7.73 -15.07 -6.17
C VAL A 104 -6.23 -15.06 -5.92
N THR A 105 -5.67 -16.23 -5.65
CA THR A 105 -4.23 -16.36 -5.42
C THR A 105 -3.46 -15.87 -6.64
N ILE A 106 -2.47 -15.01 -6.39
CA ILE A 106 -1.63 -14.48 -7.46
C ILE A 106 -0.49 -15.47 -7.70
N PRO A 107 -0.31 -15.96 -8.93
CA PRO A 107 0.80 -16.87 -9.23
C PRO A 107 2.17 -16.25 -8.96
N ALA A 108 3.14 -17.08 -8.61
CA ALA A 108 4.47 -16.61 -8.24
C ALA A 108 5.12 -15.76 -9.33
N GLU A 109 4.96 -16.14 -10.59
CA GLU A 109 5.54 -15.38 -11.71
C GLU A 109 4.92 -13.98 -11.85
N GLN A 110 3.67 -13.80 -11.47
CA GLN A 110 3.05 -12.48 -11.46
C GLN A 110 3.47 -11.67 -10.23
N LEU A 111 3.63 -12.34 -9.08
CA LEU A 111 4.11 -11.66 -7.88
C LEU A 111 5.50 -11.07 -8.08
N SER A 112 6.36 -11.75 -8.83
CA SER A 112 7.73 -11.29 -9.05
C SER A 112 7.79 -9.96 -9.81
N THR A 113 6.73 -9.61 -10.55
CA THR A 113 6.70 -8.40 -11.36
C THR A 113 5.62 -7.42 -10.93
N ILE A 114 4.96 -7.68 -9.80
CA ILE A 114 3.78 -6.90 -9.40
C ILE A 114 4.08 -5.42 -9.14
N PHE A 115 5.34 -5.09 -8.81
CA PHE A 115 5.76 -3.71 -8.57
C PHE A 115 6.37 -3.04 -9.80
N GLU A 116 6.40 -3.72 -10.96
CA GLU A 116 6.91 -3.13 -12.18
C GLU A 116 5.89 -2.17 -12.78
N LYS A 117 6.40 -1.18 -13.50
CA LYS A 117 5.54 -0.21 -14.17
C LYS A 117 4.62 -0.90 -15.15
N PHE A 118 3.38 -0.40 -15.22
CA PHE A 118 2.35 -0.88 -16.15
C PHE A 118 1.97 -2.34 -15.97
N ASN A 119 2.38 -2.97 -14.87
CA ASN A 119 1.98 -4.33 -14.56
C ASN A 119 0.58 -4.30 -13.94
N ARG A 120 -0.35 -5.04 -14.55
CA ARG A 120 -1.72 -5.20 -14.04
C ARG A 120 -2.10 -6.65 -14.14
N LEU A 121 -2.76 -7.16 -13.11
CA LEU A 121 -3.32 -8.50 -13.13
C LEU A 121 -4.63 -8.49 -13.94
N ASP A 122 -4.95 -9.61 -14.58
CA ASP A 122 -6.16 -9.71 -15.40
C ASP A 122 -7.42 -9.37 -14.59
N SER A 123 -7.50 -9.85 -13.37
CA SER A 123 -8.63 -9.56 -12.50
C SER A 123 -8.75 -8.07 -12.18
N ALA A 124 -7.64 -7.36 -12.07
CA ALA A 124 -7.65 -5.94 -11.80
C ALA A 124 -7.98 -5.12 -13.04
N ARG A 125 -7.67 -5.62 -14.24
CA ARG A 125 -7.99 -4.93 -15.48
C ARG A 125 -9.49 -4.76 -15.69
N ALA A 126 -10.25 -5.71 -15.17
CA ALA A 126 -11.71 -5.67 -15.34
C ALA A 126 -12.35 -4.60 -14.48
N SER A 127 -11.63 -4.02 -13.55
CA SER A 127 -12.17 -3.00 -12.66
C SER A 127 -11.71 -1.61 -13.10
N ASN A 128 -12.48 -0.61 -12.70
CA ASN A 128 -12.12 0.78 -12.96
C ASN A 128 -11.28 1.37 -11.84
N THR A 129 -10.82 0.56 -10.91
CA THR A 129 -10.07 1.04 -9.75
C THR A 129 -8.59 1.22 -10.04
N GLY A 130 -8.07 0.51 -11.03
CA GLY A 130 -6.66 0.61 -11.37
C GLY A 130 -6.40 1.77 -12.31
N GLY A 131 -5.29 2.46 -12.14
CA GLY A 131 -4.81 3.42 -13.12
C GLY A 131 -4.09 2.70 -14.24
N ALA A 132 -2.98 3.26 -14.71
CA ALA A 132 -2.19 2.70 -15.80
C ALA A 132 -1.23 1.59 -15.34
N GLY A 133 -1.46 0.98 -14.18
CA GLY A 133 -0.55 -0.04 -13.64
C GLY A 133 0.64 0.54 -12.93
N LEU A 134 0.56 1.78 -12.48
CA LEU A 134 1.66 2.49 -11.83
C LEU A 134 1.54 2.57 -10.32
N GLY A 135 0.37 2.26 -9.75
CA GLY A 135 0.12 2.46 -8.33
C GLY A 135 1.12 1.75 -7.43
N LEU A 136 1.38 0.46 -7.70
CA LEU A 136 2.31 -0.32 -6.89
C LEU A 136 3.77 0.07 -7.14
N SER A 137 4.13 0.44 -8.37
CA SER A 137 5.50 0.90 -8.64
C SER A 137 5.77 2.25 -7.97
N ILE A 138 4.79 3.14 -7.94
CA ILE A 138 4.90 4.41 -7.22
C ILE A 138 5.05 4.15 -5.71
N ALA A 139 4.23 3.25 -5.17
CA ALA A 139 4.32 2.90 -3.75
C ALA A 139 5.71 2.39 -3.40
N LYS A 140 6.26 1.51 -4.22
CA LYS A 140 7.60 0.97 -4.00
C LYS A 140 8.66 2.06 -4.01
N GLU A 141 8.59 2.97 -4.99
CA GLU A 141 9.56 4.06 -5.08
C GLU A 141 9.50 4.97 -3.85
N ILE A 142 8.30 5.29 -3.39
CA ILE A 142 8.13 6.11 -2.20
C ILE A 142 8.71 5.41 -0.97
N ILE A 143 8.42 4.13 -0.79
CA ILE A 143 8.95 3.38 0.35
C ILE A 143 10.47 3.28 0.28
N ASN A 144 11.03 3.08 -0.92
CA ASN A 144 12.48 3.08 -1.09
C ASN A 144 13.10 4.42 -0.68
N LEU A 145 12.46 5.54 -1.04
CA LEU A 145 12.92 6.88 -0.65
C LEU A 145 12.91 7.07 0.85
N HIS A 146 12.07 6.34 1.57
CA HIS A 146 12.00 6.39 3.04
C HIS A 146 12.96 5.40 3.71
N GLY A 147 13.79 4.70 2.92
CA GLY A 147 14.71 3.72 3.47
C GLY A 147 14.05 2.41 3.89
N GLY A 148 12.83 2.18 3.42
CA GLY A 148 12.09 0.96 3.72
C GLY A 148 12.04 -0.02 2.55
N LYS A 149 11.18 -1.01 2.69
CA LYS A 149 10.94 -1.97 1.61
C LYS A 149 9.49 -2.41 1.61
N ILE A 150 9.02 -2.90 0.48
CA ILE A 150 7.68 -3.43 0.32
C ILE A 150 7.77 -4.75 -0.43
N ILE A 151 7.04 -5.75 0.05
CA ILE A 151 6.95 -7.05 -0.61
C ILE A 151 5.49 -7.49 -0.68
N ALA A 152 5.22 -8.43 -1.58
CA ALA A 152 3.90 -9.02 -1.74
C ALA A 152 4.00 -10.52 -1.64
N LYS A 153 3.00 -11.14 -1.02
CA LYS A 153 2.88 -12.60 -0.93
C LYS A 153 1.45 -12.98 -1.24
N SER A 154 1.26 -14.16 -1.79
CA SER A 154 -0.09 -14.67 -2.05
C SER A 154 -0.11 -16.18 -1.95
N SER A 155 -1.08 -16.72 -1.22
CA SER A 155 -1.30 -18.15 -1.10
C SER A 155 -2.69 -18.38 -0.49
N ASN A 156 -3.30 -19.51 -0.81
CA ASN A 156 -4.57 -19.91 -0.22
C ASN A 156 -5.64 -18.83 -0.29
N GLU A 157 -5.76 -18.20 -1.44
CA GLU A 157 -6.74 -17.14 -1.70
C GLU A 157 -6.59 -15.95 -0.77
N THR A 158 -5.34 -15.65 -0.40
CA THR A 158 -5.01 -14.42 0.31
C THR A 158 -3.92 -13.67 -0.43
N ILE A 159 -3.94 -12.35 -0.30
CA ILE A 159 -2.93 -11.46 -0.86
C ILE A 159 -2.47 -10.56 0.27
N VAL A 160 -1.15 -10.49 0.46
CA VAL A 160 -0.57 -9.74 1.57
C VAL A 160 0.50 -8.81 1.04
N PHE A 161 0.40 -7.52 1.39
CA PHE A 161 1.46 -6.55 1.16
C PHE A 161 2.09 -6.20 2.50
N ILE A 162 3.40 -6.28 2.56
CA ILE A 162 4.15 -6.03 3.80
C ILE A 162 5.13 -4.88 3.55
N ILE A 163 4.98 -3.81 4.33
CA ILE A 163 5.87 -2.65 4.29
C ILE A 163 6.72 -2.65 5.55
N THR A 164 8.02 -2.44 5.38
CA THR A 164 8.95 -2.26 6.49
C THR A 164 9.49 -0.84 6.40
N LEU A 165 9.37 -0.08 7.48
CA LEU A 165 9.87 1.29 7.58
C LEU A 165 10.77 1.44 8.79
N PRO A 166 11.87 2.21 8.70
CA PRO A 166 12.68 2.48 9.87
C PRO A 166 11.87 3.27 10.90
N CYS A 167 11.96 2.85 12.15
CA CYS A 167 11.25 3.51 13.23
C CYS A 167 11.96 4.81 13.62
N SER A 168 11.19 5.86 13.85
CA SER A 168 11.72 7.08 14.42
C SER A 168 11.90 6.87 15.93
N SER A 169 13.06 7.21 16.44
CA SER A 169 13.35 7.05 17.86
C SER A 169 12.81 8.22 18.69
#